data_0e0b9639be7a909f6dc3520ed571fd5c
#
_entry.id   0e0b9639be7a909f6dc3520ed571fd5c
#
_cell.length_a   1.000
_cell.length_b   1.000
_cell.length_c   1.000
_cell.angle_alpha   90.00
_cell.angle_beta   90.00
_cell.angle_gamma   90.00
#
_symmetry.space_group_name_H-M   'P 1'
#
loop_
_entity.id
_entity.type
_entity.pdbx_description
1 polymer ?
#
loop_
_entity_poly.entity_id
_entity_poly.type
_entity_poly.pdbx_seq_one_letter_code
_entity_poly.pdbx_strand_id
1 'polypeptide(L)'
;MKKFFQILLICGLIPALSIPVSAAADPGKSEEGQAMIGPSRSDSESSSGMDWGAANNAASPAAGDGDFTVVIDAGHQGPSVDMSAPEPMAPGSDQTKPKATSGTQGNFSGVPEYELNLQVSLLLQQELAKRGYHVIMTRTDNETAISNSERAILATEQNADITVRIHANSDGSSSASGALTMAPTSGNQYLSSDIIKKSNTLASCIISHYCTATGLEDKGVLSSDNMTGTNWSTVPVAILEMGFMSNQSDDLYITNTANHPIMVSGIADGIDEYFSIVEPQNAGKGQHLSDLTRQLKTDYTDKLEKEGENWSIAVMDPVTDDYSTIRADDSMESAGLIKTFIMGAVFEYLIYPNVSETPSSDYETSLKPLLNKMITDNDNFSADDLVKLLGNGDFNKGAELVNDFCKSHGFSCTTMGSELLEEDSTASNFTSASDCCRLLTEIYKGNLVNQKASEEMLALLKQQNLKDMIPSGLPKGTITASKTGEMTEEQNPVLVENDIAVVFDSSRPYVICILSNCIRKNEQAQKTISQISSDVYQYMSSSDKS
;
A
#
# COMPACT_ATOMS: atom_id res chain seq x y z
N MET A 1 -11.15 -42.75 14.25
CA MET A 1 -9.78 -42.70 14.80
C MET A 1 -9.17 -41.41 14.32
N LYS A 2 -9.29 -40.37 15.14
CA LYS A 2 -8.74 -39.03 14.87
C LYS A 2 -7.28 -39.04 15.31
N LYS A 3 -6.32 -38.81 14.39
CA LYS A 3 -4.93 -38.58 14.73
C LYS A 3 -4.75 -37.06 14.92
N PHE A 4 -4.55 -36.66 16.15
CA PHE A 4 -4.04 -35.33 16.49
C PHE A 4 -2.58 -35.27 16.07
N PHE A 5 -2.23 -34.32 15.16
CA PHE A 5 -0.85 -33.89 14.95
C PHE A 5 -0.56 -32.76 15.95
N GLN A 6 0.25 -33.07 16.95
CA GLN A 6 0.93 -32.06 17.76
C GLN A 6 2.13 -31.56 16.95
N ILE A 7 2.09 -30.33 16.47
CA ILE A 7 3.25 -29.64 15.92
C ILE A 7 4.05 -29.11 17.12
N LEU A 8 5.19 -29.69 17.35
CA LEU A 8 6.15 -29.28 18.37
C LEU A 8 7.02 -28.18 17.78
N LEU A 9 6.89 -26.95 18.29
CA LEU A 9 7.80 -25.84 17.96
C LEU A 9 9.16 -26.14 18.64
N ILE A 10 10.13 -26.60 17.88
CA ILE A 10 11.50 -26.80 18.37
C ILE A 10 12.31 -25.57 17.97
N CYS A 11 12.48 -24.63 18.90
CA CYS A 11 13.61 -23.68 18.83
C CYS A 11 14.89 -24.49 19.02
N GLY A 12 15.60 -24.74 17.93
CA GLY A 12 16.78 -25.57 17.91
C GLY A 12 17.94 -25.02 18.77
N LEU A 13 18.23 -25.73 19.82
CA LEU A 13 19.53 -25.70 20.49
C LEU A 13 20.47 -26.63 19.72
N ILE A 14 21.40 -26.09 18.96
CA ILE A 14 22.53 -26.83 18.39
C ILE A 14 23.62 -26.92 19.46
N PRO A 15 24.04 -28.12 19.88
CA PRO A 15 25.20 -28.25 20.76
C PRO A 15 26.48 -28.04 19.97
N ALA A 16 27.33 -27.11 20.44
CA ALA A 16 28.67 -26.88 19.94
C ALA A 16 29.56 -28.13 20.12
N LEU A 17 30.00 -28.71 19.02
CA LEU A 17 31.11 -29.66 19.01
C LEU A 17 32.42 -28.88 18.98
N SER A 18 33.18 -28.99 20.08
CA SER A 18 34.55 -28.52 20.21
C SER A 18 35.51 -29.46 19.50
N ILE A 19 36.33 -28.92 18.59
CA ILE A 19 37.53 -29.56 18.06
C ILE A 19 38.74 -28.69 18.43
N PRO A 20 39.82 -29.22 19.01
CA PRO A 20 40.95 -28.44 19.43
C PRO A 20 41.92 -28.15 18.29
N VAL A 21 42.43 -26.92 18.18
CA VAL A 21 43.57 -26.57 17.32
C VAL A 21 44.73 -26.13 18.17
N SER A 22 45.85 -26.76 17.88
CA SER A 22 47.16 -26.64 18.43
C SER A 22 47.83 -25.30 18.14
N ALA A 23 48.68 -24.86 19.09
CA ALA A 23 49.48 -23.65 19.08
C ALA A 23 50.71 -23.72 18.15
N ALA A 24 51.11 -22.55 17.59
CA ALA A 24 52.54 -22.20 17.44
C ALA A 24 52.75 -20.72 17.11
N ALA A 25 53.43 -20.03 18.02
CA ALA A 25 54.59 -19.13 17.92
C ALA A 25 54.46 -17.70 17.34
N ASP A 26 54.68 -16.76 18.23
CA ASP A 26 55.21 -15.40 18.14
C ASP A 26 56.68 -15.36 17.61
N PRO A 27 57.32 -14.23 17.16
CA PRO A 27 57.39 -12.95 17.86
C PRO A 27 57.62 -11.66 17.01
N GLY A 28 57.47 -10.46 17.69
CA GLY A 28 58.28 -9.26 17.36
C GLY A 28 57.62 -7.89 17.55
N LYS A 29 57.76 -7.29 18.74
CA LYS A 29 58.20 -5.93 19.19
C LYS A 29 58.08 -4.78 18.16
N SER A 30 57.65 -3.57 18.52
CA SER A 30 58.08 -2.59 19.55
C SER A 30 57.21 -1.34 19.55
N GLU A 31 56.93 -0.80 20.74
CA GLU A 31 57.28 0.51 21.33
C GLU A 31 56.42 1.72 20.96
N GLU A 32 55.84 2.25 21.98
CA GLU A 32 55.93 3.45 22.85
C GLU A 32 55.14 4.67 22.30
N GLY A 33 54.34 5.33 23.11
CA GLY A 33 54.51 6.26 24.14
C GLY A 33 53.27 7.02 24.61
N GLN A 34 53.12 7.08 25.92
CA GLN A 34 52.75 8.17 26.84
C GLN A 34 51.43 8.90 26.67
N ALA A 35 50.46 8.74 27.55
CA ALA A 35 50.20 9.26 28.91
C ALA A 35 50.01 10.77 29.02
N MET A 36 48.87 11.21 29.55
CA MET A 36 48.72 12.08 30.73
C MET A 36 47.25 12.38 31.09
N ILE A 37 46.86 11.95 32.30
CA ILE A 37 46.26 12.63 33.46
C ILE A 37 44.88 13.28 33.33
N GLY A 38 43.95 12.77 34.18
CA GLY A 38 42.66 13.36 34.55
C GLY A 38 42.75 14.55 35.52
N PRO A 39 41.64 15.03 36.08
CA PRO A 39 41.03 14.42 37.27
C PRO A 39 39.48 14.57 37.43
N SER A 40 38.96 13.61 38.23
CA SER A 40 38.00 13.65 39.33
C SER A 40 36.65 14.34 39.28
N ARG A 41 35.65 13.50 39.50
CA ARG A 41 34.47 13.54 40.42
C ARG A 41 33.52 14.73 40.47
N SER A 42 32.25 14.44 40.24
CA SER A 42 31.22 14.62 41.29
C SER A 42 29.97 13.79 40.97
N ASP A 43 29.53 13.03 41.96
CA ASP A 43 28.31 12.19 41.95
C ASP A 43 27.08 13.09 41.94
N SER A 44 26.13 12.82 41.05
CA SER A 44 24.71 13.13 41.27
C SER A 44 23.91 12.07 40.52
N GLU A 45 23.25 11.20 41.28
CA GLU A 45 22.19 10.33 40.78
C GLU A 45 21.09 11.18 40.11
N SER A 46 20.89 10.99 38.81
CA SER A 46 19.69 11.40 38.13
C SER A 46 19.19 10.21 37.33
N SER A 47 17.96 9.80 37.63
CA SER A 47 17.18 8.85 36.85
C SER A 47 17.25 9.23 35.35
N SER A 48 17.96 8.40 34.58
CA SER A 48 18.03 8.54 33.14
C SER A 48 16.71 8.04 32.53
N GLY A 49 15.76 8.95 32.35
CA GLY A 49 14.74 8.75 31.33
C GLY A 49 15.45 8.64 29.99
N MET A 50 15.25 7.55 29.26
CA MET A 50 15.80 7.40 27.92
C MET A 50 15.16 8.47 27.02
N ASP A 51 16.00 9.27 26.39
CA ASP A 51 15.58 10.26 25.41
C ASP A 51 15.32 9.57 24.06
N TRP A 52 14.06 9.22 23.79
CA TRP A 52 13.60 8.63 22.53
C TRP A 52 13.52 9.64 21.37
N GLY A 53 13.84 10.93 21.64
CA GLY A 53 13.73 12.01 20.65
C GLY A 53 14.73 11.95 19.50
N ALA A 54 15.80 11.13 19.58
CA ALA A 54 16.87 11.10 18.58
C ALA A 54 16.64 10.06 17.45
N ALA A 55 15.79 9.04 17.66
CA ALA A 55 15.53 8.00 16.66
C ALA A 55 14.49 8.41 15.58
N ASN A 56 13.70 9.45 15.83
CA ASN A 56 12.62 9.87 14.92
C ASN A 56 12.97 11.05 13.99
N ASN A 57 14.23 11.46 13.88
CA ASN A 57 14.66 12.63 13.09
C ASN A 57 15.19 12.32 11.68
N ALA A 58 14.91 11.14 11.10
CA ALA A 58 14.97 10.98 9.65
C ALA A 58 13.58 11.38 9.12
N ALA A 59 13.52 12.39 8.23
CA ALA A 59 12.32 13.05 7.72
C ALA A 59 11.09 12.12 7.65
N SER A 60 10.29 12.12 8.73
CA SER A 60 8.96 11.55 8.71
C SER A 60 8.13 12.37 7.74
N PRO A 61 7.34 11.76 6.82
CA PRO A 61 6.20 12.46 6.26
C PRO A 61 5.37 12.96 7.45
N ALA A 62 4.81 14.16 7.34
CA ALA A 62 4.05 14.81 8.40
C ALA A 62 3.12 13.79 9.05
N ALA A 63 3.24 13.62 10.38
CA ALA A 63 2.37 12.74 11.15
C ALA A 63 0.92 13.10 10.79
N GLY A 64 0.15 12.13 10.31
CA GLY A 64 -1.28 12.31 10.09
C GLY A 64 -1.90 12.73 11.43
N ASP A 65 -2.80 13.68 11.42
CA ASP A 65 -3.52 14.20 12.60
C ASP A 65 -4.66 13.20 13.00
N GLY A 66 -4.38 11.90 12.87
CA GLY A 66 -5.36 10.82 12.98
C GLY A 66 -5.77 10.51 14.41
N ASP A 67 -7.05 10.12 14.57
CA ASP A 67 -7.64 9.74 15.86
C ASP A 67 -7.00 8.47 16.48
N PHE A 68 -6.25 7.65 15.71
CA PHE A 68 -5.64 6.40 16.17
C PHE A 68 -4.13 6.35 15.97
N THR A 69 -3.44 5.84 16.98
CA THR A 69 -1.99 5.63 16.99
C THR A 69 -1.65 4.16 16.80
N VAL A 70 -0.91 3.84 15.76
CA VAL A 70 -0.44 2.48 15.43
C VAL A 70 1.07 2.40 15.63
N VAL A 71 1.53 1.49 16.49
CA VAL A 71 2.94 1.12 16.54
C VAL A 71 3.21 -0.02 15.56
N ILE A 72 4.14 0.20 14.64
CA ILE A 72 4.68 -0.85 13.77
C ILE A 72 6.00 -1.34 14.36
N ASP A 73 6.05 -2.60 14.70
CA ASP A 73 7.25 -3.27 15.18
C ASP A 73 7.88 -4.10 14.06
N ALA A 74 8.92 -3.54 13.41
CA ALA A 74 9.76 -4.28 12.48
C ALA A 74 10.58 -5.32 13.24
N GLY A 75 10.16 -6.59 13.20
CA GLY A 75 10.76 -7.67 13.97
C GLY A 75 12.28 -7.83 13.74
N HIS A 76 13.00 -8.25 14.78
CA HIS A 76 14.45 -8.45 14.77
C HIS A 76 15.28 -7.17 14.51
N GLN A 77 16.58 -7.31 14.41
CA GLN A 77 17.57 -6.30 13.97
C GLN A 77 18.82 -6.99 13.46
N GLY A 78 19.75 -6.23 12.87
CA GLY A 78 20.98 -6.74 12.29
C GLY A 78 21.90 -7.43 13.29
N PRO A 79 22.71 -8.39 12.86
CA PRO A 79 23.58 -9.19 13.74
C PRO A 79 24.74 -8.38 14.34
N SER A 80 24.97 -7.15 13.89
CA SER A 80 25.93 -6.21 14.50
C SER A 80 25.50 -5.74 15.89
N VAL A 81 24.20 -5.90 16.22
CA VAL A 81 23.62 -5.50 17.51
C VAL A 81 23.50 -6.74 18.41
N ASP A 82 24.34 -6.83 19.43
CA ASP A 82 24.28 -7.95 20.40
C ASP A 82 23.09 -7.76 21.36
N MET A 83 22.06 -8.56 21.17
CA MET A 83 20.85 -8.61 22.00
C MET A 83 20.68 -9.98 22.67
N SER A 84 21.76 -10.72 22.86
CA SER A 84 21.75 -12.06 23.46
C SER A 84 21.52 -12.05 24.97
N ALA A 85 21.69 -10.91 25.65
CA ALA A 85 21.42 -10.78 27.07
C ALA A 85 19.96 -11.18 27.40
N PRO A 86 19.75 -11.88 28.55
CA PRO A 86 18.41 -12.31 28.93
C PRO A 86 17.55 -11.15 29.40
N GLU A 87 16.25 -11.21 29.06
CA GLU A 87 15.20 -10.36 29.64
C GLU A 87 14.03 -11.23 30.15
N PRO A 88 13.23 -10.77 31.13
CA PRO A 88 12.03 -11.49 31.58
C PRO A 88 11.02 -11.65 30.45
N MET A 89 10.44 -12.86 30.30
CA MET A 89 9.45 -13.16 29.27
C MET A 89 8.15 -12.37 29.44
N ALA A 90 7.86 -11.91 30.67
CA ALA A 90 6.69 -11.12 31.01
C ALA A 90 6.95 -10.33 32.30
N PRO A 91 6.16 -9.30 32.64
CA PRO A 91 6.25 -8.60 33.91
C PRO A 91 6.16 -9.57 35.12
N GLY A 92 7.19 -9.59 35.96
CA GLY A 92 7.25 -10.45 37.14
C GLY A 92 7.55 -11.93 36.86
N SER A 93 7.92 -12.30 35.65
CA SER A 93 8.28 -13.67 35.28
C SER A 93 9.74 -13.96 35.61
N ASP A 94 10.01 -15.13 36.23
CA ASP A 94 11.35 -15.67 36.41
C ASP A 94 11.91 -16.33 35.14
N GLN A 95 11.06 -16.60 34.15
CA GLN A 95 11.47 -17.12 32.85
C GLN A 95 12.08 -16.00 32.02
N THR A 96 13.22 -16.28 31.40
CA THR A 96 13.92 -15.29 30.55
C THR A 96 14.10 -15.79 29.13
N LYS A 97 14.20 -14.87 28.19
CA LYS A 97 14.60 -15.09 26.80
C LYS A 97 15.66 -14.06 26.39
N PRO A 98 16.42 -14.27 25.31
CA PRO A 98 17.24 -13.22 24.73
C PRO A 98 16.41 -11.97 24.45
N LYS A 99 16.97 -10.79 24.67
CA LYS A 99 16.33 -9.50 24.39
C LYS A 99 15.80 -9.41 22.96
N ALA A 100 16.57 -9.89 21.98
CA ALA A 100 16.13 -10.07 20.61
C ALA A 100 17.08 -11.04 19.87
N THR A 101 16.75 -11.38 18.64
CA THR A 101 17.57 -12.19 17.72
C THR A 101 17.61 -11.52 16.36
N SER A 102 18.46 -11.98 15.45
CA SER A 102 18.49 -11.52 14.05
C SER A 102 17.42 -12.18 13.17
N GLY A 103 16.64 -13.10 13.73
CA GLY A 103 15.64 -13.85 12.96
C GLY A 103 16.22 -14.93 12.08
N THR A 104 15.47 -15.29 11.05
CA THR A 104 15.84 -16.29 10.03
C THR A 104 16.37 -15.63 8.76
N GLN A 105 16.56 -16.43 7.71
CA GLN A 105 16.97 -15.98 6.38
C GLN A 105 16.27 -16.82 5.31
N GLY A 106 15.92 -16.20 4.21
CA GLY A 106 15.33 -16.88 3.06
C GLY A 106 16.25 -17.96 2.48
N ASN A 107 15.74 -19.18 2.40
CA ASN A 107 16.52 -20.31 1.90
C ASN A 107 16.83 -20.21 0.40
N PHE A 108 16.04 -19.45 -0.35
CA PHE A 108 16.13 -19.31 -1.80
C PHE A 108 16.51 -17.90 -2.21
N SER A 109 15.97 -16.88 -1.54
CA SER A 109 16.28 -15.47 -1.79
C SER A 109 17.62 -15.04 -1.18
N GLY A 110 18.01 -15.65 -0.05
CA GLY A 110 19.16 -15.21 0.75
C GLY A 110 18.91 -13.90 1.53
N VAL A 111 17.69 -13.36 1.51
CA VAL A 111 17.35 -12.12 2.23
C VAL A 111 17.20 -12.42 3.72
N PRO A 112 17.84 -11.67 4.62
CA PRO A 112 17.64 -11.81 6.07
C PRO A 112 16.23 -11.34 6.47
N GLU A 113 15.62 -12.01 7.45
CA GLU A 113 14.28 -11.66 7.94
C GLU A 113 14.22 -10.23 8.50
N TYR A 114 15.22 -9.80 9.28
CA TYR A 114 15.24 -8.45 9.84
C TYR A 114 15.24 -7.35 8.77
N GLU A 115 15.82 -7.62 7.60
CA GLU A 115 15.86 -6.69 6.48
C GLU A 115 14.51 -6.65 5.76
N LEU A 116 13.90 -7.80 5.47
CA LEU A 116 12.55 -7.89 4.91
C LEU A 116 11.52 -7.21 5.81
N ASN A 117 11.55 -7.50 7.11
CA ASN A 117 10.63 -6.92 8.07
C ASN A 117 10.72 -5.38 8.09
N LEU A 118 11.93 -4.82 8.01
CA LEU A 118 12.12 -3.37 7.95
C LEU A 118 11.58 -2.77 6.64
N GLN A 119 11.86 -3.39 5.50
CA GLN A 119 11.39 -2.91 4.19
C GLN A 119 9.86 -2.83 4.13
N VAL A 120 9.18 -3.91 4.54
CA VAL A 120 7.71 -3.95 4.56
C VAL A 120 7.15 -2.97 5.59
N SER A 121 7.75 -2.87 6.77
CA SER A 121 7.31 -1.96 7.83
C SER A 121 7.41 -0.48 7.43
N LEU A 122 8.46 -0.07 6.71
CA LEU A 122 8.60 1.30 6.23
C LEU A 122 7.56 1.66 5.17
N LEU A 123 7.19 0.71 4.31
CA LEU A 123 6.09 0.91 3.35
C LEU A 123 4.73 0.94 4.06
N LEU A 124 4.53 0.07 5.07
CA LEU A 124 3.31 0.08 5.88
C LEU A 124 3.15 1.39 6.65
N GLN A 125 4.24 1.96 7.17
CA GLN A 125 4.22 3.29 7.80
C GLN A 125 3.68 4.34 6.84
N GLN A 126 4.16 4.36 5.60
CA GLN A 126 3.72 5.31 4.58
C GLN A 126 2.25 5.10 4.23
N GLU A 127 1.82 3.85 4.10
CA GLU A 127 0.44 3.51 3.76
C GLU A 127 -0.53 3.90 4.88
N LEU A 128 -0.23 3.56 6.13
CA LEU A 128 -1.06 3.93 7.26
C LEU A 128 -1.09 5.45 7.51
N ALA A 129 0.02 6.15 7.29
CA ALA A 129 0.04 7.61 7.37
C ALA A 129 -0.86 8.27 6.30
N LYS A 130 -0.90 7.72 5.07
CA LYS A 130 -1.85 8.15 4.03
C LYS A 130 -3.30 7.90 4.43
N ARG A 131 -3.57 6.83 5.19
CA ARG A 131 -4.90 6.51 5.73
C ARG A 131 -5.27 7.33 6.97
N GLY A 132 -4.42 8.28 7.37
CA GLY A 132 -4.68 9.20 8.48
C GLY A 132 -4.30 8.65 9.86
N TYR A 133 -3.62 7.52 9.97
CA TYR A 133 -3.09 7.02 11.24
C TYR A 133 -1.88 7.80 11.72
N HIS A 134 -1.78 8.04 13.03
CA HIS A 134 -0.51 8.40 13.65
C HIS A 134 0.35 7.15 13.80
N VAL A 135 1.50 7.08 13.11
CA VAL A 135 2.32 5.86 13.03
C VAL A 135 3.65 6.05 13.71
N ILE A 136 3.97 5.13 14.60
CA ILE A 136 5.23 5.09 15.35
C ILE A 136 5.96 3.80 15.01
N MET A 137 7.26 3.91 14.68
CA MET A 137 8.12 2.78 14.37
C MET A 137 8.98 2.40 15.57
N THR A 138 9.14 1.10 15.86
CA THR A 138 10.10 0.65 16.88
C THR A 138 11.55 0.78 16.42
N ARG A 139 11.79 0.73 15.12
CA ARG A 139 13.09 0.98 14.47
C ARG A 139 12.90 1.41 13.03
N THR A 140 13.82 2.21 12.53
CA THR A 140 13.89 2.67 11.13
C THR A 140 15.19 2.27 10.43
N ASP A 141 16.05 1.53 11.15
CA ASP A 141 17.30 0.97 10.65
C ASP A 141 17.52 -0.45 11.22
N ASN A 142 18.62 -1.09 10.85
CA ASN A 142 18.99 -2.43 11.32
C ASN A 142 19.94 -2.43 12.52
N GLU A 143 20.41 -1.27 12.96
CA GLU A 143 21.38 -1.08 14.05
C GLU A 143 20.73 -0.65 15.37
N THR A 144 19.43 -0.34 15.36
CA THR A 144 18.69 0.04 16.59
C THR A 144 18.68 -1.10 17.61
N ALA A 145 19.24 -0.83 18.79
CA ALA A 145 19.27 -1.78 19.91
C ALA A 145 18.01 -1.63 20.76
N ILE A 146 16.98 -2.40 20.45
CA ILE A 146 15.70 -2.39 21.17
C ILE A 146 15.24 -3.83 21.44
N SER A 147 14.98 -4.16 22.70
CA SER A 147 14.57 -5.50 23.13
C SER A 147 13.07 -5.76 22.89
N ASN A 148 12.65 -7.03 22.97
CA ASN A 148 11.24 -7.37 22.79
C ASN A 148 10.32 -6.75 23.84
N SER A 149 10.78 -6.60 25.11
CA SER A 149 10.01 -5.89 26.12
C SER A 149 9.98 -4.38 25.88
N GLU A 150 11.10 -3.77 25.47
CA GLU A 150 11.16 -2.33 25.16
C GLU A 150 10.27 -1.95 23.98
N ARG A 151 10.14 -2.81 22.96
CA ARG A 151 9.20 -2.61 21.83
C ARG A 151 7.75 -2.54 22.31
N ALA A 152 7.35 -3.38 23.27
CA ALA A 152 6.03 -3.34 23.86
C ALA A 152 5.82 -2.12 24.78
N ILE A 153 6.85 -1.76 25.58
CA ILE A 153 6.83 -0.60 26.46
C ILE A 153 6.71 0.69 25.65
N LEU A 154 7.41 0.80 24.52
CA LEU A 154 7.28 1.95 23.60
C LEU A 154 5.83 2.21 23.20
N ALA A 155 5.06 1.18 22.86
CA ALA A 155 3.66 1.35 22.52
C ALA A 155 2.83 1.92 23.67
N THR A 156 3.12 1.50 24.91
CA THR A 156 2.48 2.04 26.11
C THR A 156 2.84 3.51 26.34
N GLU A 157 4.12 3.86 26.23
CA GLU A 157 4.63 5.22 26.46
C GLU A 157 4.13 6.22 25.41
N GLN A 158 3.86 5.74 24.21
CA GLN A 158 3.33 6.55 23.12
C GLN A 158 1.79 6.56 23.06
N ASN A 159 1.10 5.97 24.05
CA ASN A 159 -0.35 5.85 24.10
C ASN A 159 -0.94 5.25 22.80
N ALA A 160 -0.29 4.23 22.27
CA ALA A 160 -0.75 3.59 21.06
C ALA A 160 -2.08 2.83 21.28
N ASP A 161 -2.91 2.80 20.25
CA ASP A 161 -4.15 2.03 20.26
C ASP A 161 -3.91 0.57 19.94
N ILE A 162 -2.91 0.27 19.09
CA ILE A 162 -2.50 -1.09 18.72
C ILE A 162 -0.99 -1.18 18.43
N THR A 163 -0.49 -2.41 18.47
CA THR A 163 0.84 -2.77 17.94
C THR A 163 0.72 -3.87 16.89
N VAL A 164 1.30 -3.67 15.71
CA VAL A 164 1.44 -4.68 14.66
C VAL A 164 2.91 -5.04 14.50
N ARG A 165 3.24 -6.32 14.71
CA ARG A 165 4.60 -6.83 14.64
C ARG A 165 4.79 -7.59 13.33
N ILE A 166 5.73 -7.16 12.51
CA ILE A 166 5.99 -7.69 11.18
C ILE A 166 7.15 -8.68 11.25
N HIS A 167 6.88 -9.92 10.87
CA HIS A 167 7.79 -11.06 10.89
C HIS A 167 7.63 -11.95 9.66
N ALA A 168 8.56 -12.86 9.44
CA ALA A 168 8.47 -13.92 8.46
C ALA A 168 8.88 -15.24 9.10
N ASN A 169 8.09 -16.29 8.87
CA ASN A 169 8.25 -17.57 9.52
C ASN A 169 9.35 -18.43 8.88
N SER A 170 9.78 -19.46 9.58
CA SER A 170 10.62 -20.53 9.05
C SER A 170 10.31 -21.84 9.75
N ASP A 171 10.31 -22.94 9.00
CA ASP A 171 10.10 -24.30 9.50
C ASP A 171 11.24 -25.21 9.06
N GLY A 172 11.46 -26.30 9.78
CA GLY A 172 12.44 -27.34 9.39
C GLY A 172 12.05 -28.08 8.10
N SER A 173 10.82 -27.91 7.61
CA SER A 173 10.32 -28.47 6.37
C SER A 173 10.09 -27.38 5.34
N SER A 174 10.61 -27.55 4.13
CA SER A 174 10.34 -26.65 3.00
C SER A 174 8.90 -26.78 2.44
N SER A 175 8.09 -27.69 2.96
CA SER A 175 6.69 -27.87 2.57
C SER A 175 5.70 -27.02 3.38
N ALA A 176 6.13 -26.43 4.50
CA ALA A 176 5.31 -25.46 5.22
C ALA A 176 5.20 -24.17 4.40
N SER A 177 4.00 -23.69 4.14
CA SER A 177 3.73 -22.50 3.32
C SER A 177 2.48 -21.78 3.80
N GLY A 178 2.29 -20.53 3.35
CA GLY A 178 1.18 -19.66 3.69
C GLY A 178 1.54 -18.66 4.79
N ALA A 179 0.61 -17.77 5.12
CA ALA A 179 0.79 -16.77 6.16
C ALA A 179 -0.05 -17.10 7.40
N LEU A 180 0.34 -16.59 8.54
CA LEU A 180 -0.42 -16.71 9.79
C LEU A 180 -0.23 -15.46 10.66
N THR A 181 -1.13 -15.26 11.60
CA THR A 181 -0.90 -14.32 12.69
C THR A 181 -0.77 -15.05 14.02
N MET A 182 -0.11 -14.40 14.99
CA MET A 182 -0.03 -14.91 16.36
C MET A 182 -0.68 -13.92 17.31
N ALA A 183 -1.45 -14.45 18.27
CA ALA A 183 -2.13 -13.70 19.31
C ALA A 183 -2.06 -14.45 20.66
N PRO A 184 -2.32 -13.79 21.81
CA PRO A 184 -2.32 -14.46 23.11
C PRO A 184 -3.47 -15.47 23.22
N THR A 185 -3.26 -16.51 24.03
CA THR A 185 -4.35 -17.45 24.37
C THR A 185 -5.38 -16.77 25.28
N SER A 186 -6.60 -17.32 25.34
CA SER A 186 -7.63 -16.85 26.28
C SER A 186 -7.24 -17.03 27.76
N GLY A 187 -6.23 -17.83 28.04
CA GLY A 187 -5.69 -18.10 29.38
C GLY A 187 -4.40 -17.34 29.71
N ASN A 188 -3.97 -16.41 28.90
CA ASN A 188 -2.76 -15.62 29.17
C ASN A 188 -2.91 -14.88 30.49
N GLN A 189 -1.97 -15.13 31.42
CA GLN A 189 -2.03 -14.59 32.79
C GLN A 189 -1.41 -13.20 32.94
N TYR A 190 -0.75 -12.69 31.90
CA TYR A 190 -0.03 -11.41 31.91
C TYR A 190 -0.85 -10.26 31.33
N LEU A 191 -1.89 -10.59 30.56
CA LEU A 191 -2.72 -9.62 29.84
C LEU A 191 -4.14 -9.56 30.40
N SER A 192 -4.78 -8.40 30.29
CA SER A 192 -6.21 -8.28 30.60
C SER A 192 -7.06 -9.00 29.57
N SER A 193 -8.26 -9.45 29.97
CA SER A 193 -9.20 -10.12 29.08
C SER A 193 -9.61 -9.25 27.87
N ASP A 194 -9.64 -7.92 28.05
CA ASP A 194 -9.94 -6.98 26.97
C ASP A 194 -8.81 -6.93 25.94
N ILE A 195 -7.55 -6.81 26.38
CA ILE A 195 -6.37 -6.84 25.50
C ILE A 195 -6.32 -8.18 24.74
N ILE A 196 -6.54 -9.30 25.43
CA ILE A 196 -6.57 -10.63 24.79
C ILE A 196 -7.62 -10.68 23.68
N LYS A 197 -8.85 -10.25 23.97
CA LYS A 197 -9.95 -10.22 23.00
C LYS A 197 -9.62 -9.34 21.79
N LYS A 198 -9.19 -8.11 22.05
CA LYS A 198 -8.84 -7.13 20.99
C LYS A 198 -7.65 -7.60 20.16
N SER A 199 -6.62 -8.20 20.78
CA SER A 199 -5.47 -8.78 20.07
C SER A 199 -5.88 -9.90 19.11
N ASN A 200 -6.79 -10.78 19.54
CA ASN A 200 -7.30 -11.86 18.68
C ASN A 200 -8.17 -11.32 17.54
N THR A 201 -8.96 -10.26 17.77
CA THR A 201 -9.70 -9.57 16.71
C THR A 201 -8.74 -8.94 15.70
N LEU A 202 -7.73 -8.19 16.16
CA LEU A 202 -6.71 -7.59 15.31
C LEU A 202 -5.99 -8.63 14.44
N ALA A 203 -5.55 -9.73 15.06
CA ALA A 203 -4.87 -10.82 14.37
C ALA A 203 -5.76 -11.45 13.28
N SER A 204 -7.07 -11.65 13.57
CA SER A 204 -8.02 -12.22 12.60
C SER A 204 -8.27 -11.30 11.42
N CYS A 205 -8.44 -10.00 11.66
CA CYS A 205 -8.63 -9.01 10.60
C CYS A 205 -7.39 -8.94 9.69
N ILE A 206 -6.18 -8.82 10.28
CA ILE A 206 -4.95 -8.73 9.50
C ILE A 206 -4.74 -9.95 8.62
N ILE A 207 -4.85 -11.18 9.16
CA ILE A 207 -4.56 -12.38 8.36
C ILE A 207 -5.57 -12.58 7.23
N SER A 208 -6.84 -12.32 7.48
CA SER A 208 -7.90 -12.44 6.47
C SER A 208 -7.65 -11.51 5.28
N HIS A 209 -7.36 -10.23 5.54
CA HIS A 209 -7.10 -9.24 4.50
C HIS A 209 -5.75 -9.46 3.81
N TYR A 210 -4.71 -9.78 4.57
CA TYR A 210 -3.39 -10.06 4.03
C TYR A 210 -3.41 -11.23 3.04
N CYS A 211 -4.03 -12.36 3.40
CA CYS A 211 -4.13 -13.51 2.52
C CYS A 211 -5.09 -13.27 1.34
N THR A 212 -6.13 -12.47 1.53
CA THR A 212 -7.01 -12.05 0.44
C THR A 212 -6.25 -11.22 -0.60
N ALA A 213 -5.42 -10.27 -0.17
CA ALA A 213 -4.63 -9.42 -1.06
C ALA A 213 -3.50 -10.20 -1.75
N THR A 214 -2.76 -11.02 -1.01
CA THR A 214 -1.54 -11.69 -1.52
C THR A 214 -1.80 -13.00 -2.25
N GLY A 215 -2.96 -13.64 -2.02
CA GLY A 215 -3.25 -14.99 -2.51
C GLY A 215 -2.49 -16.10 -1.77
N LEU A 216 -1.73 -15.79 -0.71
CA LEU A 216 -1.09 -16.80 0.15
C LEU A 216 -2.14 -17.57 0.94
N GLU A 217 -1.83 -18.85 1.26
CA GLU A 217 -2.72 -19.69 2.07
C GLU A 217 -2.89 -19.10 3.48
N ASP A 218 -4.14 -18.89 3.90
CA ASP A 218 -4.46 -18.43 5.25
C ASP A 218 -4.35 -19.60 6.24
N LYS A 219 -3.37 -19.55 7.14
CA LYS A 219 -3.17 -20.52 8.23
C LYS A 219 -3.90 -20.11 9.51
N GLY A 220 -4.59 -18.98 9.51
CA GLY A 220 -5.35 -18.45 10.64
C GLY A 220 -4.51 -17.86 11.76
N VAL A 221 -5.13 -17.75 12.93
CA VAL A 221 -4.52 -17.20 14.14
C VAL A 221 -3.94 -18.31 15.01
N LEU A 222 -2.64 -18.31 15.20
CA LEU A 222 -1.94 -19.21 16.13
C LEU A 222 -1.90 -18.58 17.53
N SER A 223 -2.53 -19.21 18.51
CA SER A 223 -2.50 -18.74 19.89
C SER A 223 -1.20 -19.12 20.59
N SER A 224 -0.51 -18.13 21.21
CA SER A 224 0.75 -18.36 21.91
C SER A 224 0.96 -17.37 23.07
N ASP A 225 1.32 -17.89 24.25
CA ASP A 225 1.72 -17.10 25.43
C ASP A 225 3.25 -17.06 25.61
N ASN A 226 3.98 -17.50 24.59
CA ASN A 226 5.44 -17.64 24.66
C ASN A 226 6.19 -16.49 23.93
N MET A 227 5.56 -15.32 23.78
CA MET A 227 6.11 -14.16 23.08
C MET A 227 6.33 -13.00 24.05
N THR A 228 7.60 -12.63 24.30
CA THR A 228 7.96 -11.55 25.22
C THR A 228 7.25 -10.25 24.86
N GLY A 229 7.33 -9.80 23.60
CA GLY A 229 6.70 -8.55 23.18
C GLY A 229 5.17 -8.56 23.26
N THR A 230 4.52 -9.73 23.21
CA THR A 230 3.08 -9.86 23.47
C THR A 230 2.78 -9.77 24.96
N ASN A 231 3.54 -10.50 25.80
CA ASN A 231 3.28 -10.56 27.24
C ASN A 231 3.57 -9.24 27.98
N TRP A 232 4.43 -8.39 27.43
CA TRP A 232 4.72 -7.05 27.97
C TRP A 232 3.78 -5.96 27.42
N SER A 233 2.91 -6.28 26.47
CA SER A 233 2.03 -5.29 25.86
C SER A 233 0.91 -4.87 26.80
N THR A 234 0.63 -3.58 26.85
CA THR A 234 -0.55 -3.01 27.53
C THR A 234 -1.60 -2.55 26.52
N VAL A 235 -1.34 -2.75 25.24
CA VAL A 235 -2.25 -2.44 24.11
C VAL A 235 -2.51 -3.71 23.30
N PRO A 236 -3.59 -3.80 22.51
CA PRO A 236 -3.83 -4.89 21.60
C PRO A 236 -2.64 -5.11 20.66
N VAL A 237 -2.20 -6.36 20.49
CA VAL A 237 -1.01 -6.71 19.70
C VAL A 237 -1.24 -7.95 18.85
N ALA A 238 -0.81 -7.89 17.58
CA ALA A 238 -0.76 -9.03 16.68
C ALA A 238 0.64 -9.16 16.05
N ILE A 239 1.12 -10.39 15.88
CA ILE A 239 2.33 -10.69 15.11
C ILE A 239 1.85 -11.25 13.78
N LEU A 240 2.27 -10.66 12.66
CA LEU A 240 2.06 -11.21 11.33
C LEU A 240 3.32 -11.96 10.89
N GLU A 241 3.17 -13.23 10.56
CA GLU A 241 4.15 -14.07 9.88
C GLU A 241 3.78 -14.09 8.40
N MET A 242 4.45 -13.25 7.61
CA MET A 242 4.09 -12.91 6.23
C MET A 242 4.14 -14.09 5.25
N GLY A 243 4.88 -15.14 5.57
CA GLY A 243 5.10 -16.34 4.77
C GLY A 243 6.28 -17.14 5.31
N PHE A 244 6.53 -18.33 4.78
CA PHE A 244 7.64 -19.19 5.24
C PHE A 244 8.90 -18.97 4.39
N MET A 245 9.93 -18.36 4.95
CA MET A 245 11.25 -18.16 4.31
C MET A 245 11.97 -19.50 4.04
N SER A 246 11.50 -20.61 4.62
CA SER A 246 11.94 -21.98 4.30
C SER A 246 11.25 -22.58 3.07
N ASN A 247 10.14 -22.00 2.59
CA ASN A 247 9.39 -22.44 1.42
C ASN A 247 9.77 -21.62 0.19
N GLN A 248 10.02 -22.26 -0.95
CA GLN A 248 10.49 -21.57 -2.14
C GLN A 248 9.49 -20.54 -2.69
N SER A 249 8.22 -20.89 -2.75
CA SER A 249 7.18 -20.00 -3.28
C SER A 249 7.00 -18.78 -2.38
N ASP A 250 6.86 -19.01 -1.07
CA ASP A 250 6.66 -17.94 -0.10
C ASP A 250 7.88 -17.02 -0.02
N ASP A 251 9.10 -17.59 0.13
CA ASP A 251 10.35 -16.83 0.22
C ASP A 251 10.54 -15.90 -0.98
N LEU A 252 10.37 -16.42 -2.20
CA LEU A 252 10.51 -15.62 -3.41
C LEU A 252 9.37 -14.61 -3.59
N TYR A 253 8.17 -14.88 -3.06
CA TYR A 253 7.04 -13.96 -3.11
C TYR A 253 7.23 -12.78 -2.16
N ILE A 254 7.47 -13.07 -0.84
CA ILE A 254 7.55 -12.02 0.18
C ILE A 254 8.81 -11.17 0.08
N THR A 255 9.88 -11.67 -0.53
CA THR A 255 11.14 -10.93 -0.74
C THR A 255 11.17 -10.17 -2.06
N ASN A 256 10.21 -10.38 -2.97
CA ASN A 256 10.07 -9.60 -4.18
C ASN A 256 9.43 -8.24 -3.87
N THR A 257 10.21 -7.17 -4.02
CA THR A 257 9.76 -5.79 -3.71
C THR A 257 8.55 -5.34 -4.53
N ALA A 258 8.31 -5.93 -5.72
CA ALA A 258 7.11 -5.66 -6.51
C ALA A 258 5.80 -6.11 -5.83
N ASN A 259 5.87 -7.07 -4.89
CA ASN A 259 4.72 -7.57 -4.14
C ASN A 259 4.47 -6.78 -2.83
N HIS A 260 5.46 -6.01 -2.36
CA HIS A 260 5.35 -5.30 -1.09
C HIS A 260 4.15 -4.33 -1.03
N PRO A 261 3.80 -3.56 -2.06
CA PRO A 261 2.60 -2.71 -2.04
C PRO A 261 1.31 -3.51 -1.78
N ILE A 262 1.16 -4.69 -2.40
CA ILE A 262 0.01 -5.59 -2.21
C ILE A 262 -0.03 -6.12 -0.77
N MET A 263 1.13 -6.56 -0.25
CA MET A 263 1.27 -7.05 1.12
C MET A 263 0.88 -5.97 2.13
N VAL A 264 1.39 -4.75 1.94
CA VAL A 264 1.15 -3.59 2.80
C VAL A 264 -0.32 -3.16 2.77
N SER A 265 -0.95 -3.13 1.58
CA SER A 265 -2.39 -2.84 1.44
C SER A 265 -3.22 -3.83 2.26
N GLY A 266 -2.95 -5.15 2.13
CA GLY A 266 -3.69 -6.17 2.87
C GLY A 266 -3.52 -6.05 4.40
N ILE A 267 -2.34 -5.67 4.89
CA ILE A 267 -2.12 -5.42 6.33
C ILE A 267 -2.95 -4.22 6.78
N ALA A 268 -2.88 -3.12 6.03
CA ALA A 268 -3.57 -1.88 6.34
C ALA A 268 -5.11 -2.05 6.32
N ASP A 269 -5.64 -2.80 5.34
CA ASP A 269 -7.08 -3.13 5.27
C ASP A 269 -7.55 -3.92 6.51
N GLY A 270 -6.71 -4.85 7.01
CA GLY A 270 -6.98 -5.57 8.25
C GLY A 270 -6.98 -4.68 9.50
N ILE A 271 -6.11 -3.66 9.54
CA ILE A 271 -6.09 -2.66 10.60
C ILE A 271 -7.37 -1.80 10.56
N ASP A 272 -7.79 -1.37 9.38
CA ASP A 272 -9.02 -0.61 9.17
C ASP A 272 -10.25 -1.40 9.64
N GLU A 273 -10.37 -2.67 9.24
CA GLU A 273 -11.46 -3.53 9.72
C GLU A 273 -11.46 -3.66 11.24
N TYR A 274 -10.29 -3.85 11.85
CA TYR A 274 -10.17 -3.94 13.30
C TYR A 274 -10.76 -2.71 14.01
N PHE A 275 -10.37 -1.50 13.62
CA PHE A 275 -10.88 -0.28 14.23
C PHE A 275 -12.38 -0.09 14.01
N SER A 276 -12.90 -0.49 12.85
CA SER A 276 -14.34 -0.47 12.58
C SER A 276 -15.14 -1.37 13.54
N ILE A 277 -14.54 -2.48 13.99
CA ILE A 277 -15.16 -3.44 14.91
C ILE A 277 -15.10 -2.96 16.38
N VAL A 278 -13.93 -2.45 16.81
CA VAL A 278 -13.70 -2.16 18.24
C VAL A 278 -14.12 -0.76 18.67
N GLU A 279 -14.19 0.19 17.74
CA GLU A 279 -14.60 1.58 17.98
C GLU A 279 -15.73 2.01 17.03
N PRO A 280 -16.88 1.32 17.05
CA PRO A 280 -17.98 1.58 16.10
C PRO A 280 -18.56 2.99 16.18
N GLN A 281 -18.33 3.73 17.28
CA GLN A 281 -18.77 5.12 17.41
C GLN A 281 -17.80 6.13 16.75
N ASN A 282 -16.58 5.72 16.44
CA ASN A 282 -15.63 6.48 15.63
C ASN A 282 -15.67 6.07 14.14
N ALA A 283 -16.38 4.98 13.83
CA ALA A 283 -16.65 4.54 12.45
C ALA A 283 -17.44 5.57 11.62
N GLY A 284 -17.92 6.65 12.22
CA GLY A 284 -18.58 7.77 11.54
C GLY A 284 -17.64 8.88 11.06
N LYS A 285 -16.32 8.81 11.35
CA LYS A 285 -15.33 9.82 10.89
C LYS A 285 -14.37 9.29 9.82
N GLY A 286 -14.40 8.00 9.54
CA GLY A 286 -13.67 7.34 8.46
C GLY A 286 -14.37 6.02 8.18
N GLN A 287 -15.48 6.05 7.44
CA GLN A 287 -16.02 4.82 6.85
C GLN A 287 -15.06 4.45 5.74
N HIS A 288 -14.07 3.62 6.07
CA HIS A 288 -13.07 3.15 5.12
C HIS A 288 -13.76 2.41 3.98
N LEU A 289 -13.33 2.71 2.76
CA LEU A 289 -13.85 2.06 1.55
C LEU A 289 -13.46 0.58 1.44
N SER A 290 -12.84 0.00 2.47
CA SER A 290 -12.49 -1.43 2.55
C SER A 290 -13.69 -2.37 2.46
N ASP A 291 -14.84 -1.99 3.04
CA ASP A 291 -16.08 -2.77 2.91
C ASP A 291 -16.62 -2.72 1.48
N LEU A 292 -16.48 -1.58 0.82
CA LEU A 292 -16.78 -1.43 -0.60
C LEU A 292 -15.89 -2.34 -1.43
N THR A 293 -14.59 -2.42 -1.13
CA THR A 293 -13.65 -3.33 -1.81
C THR A 293 -14.14 -4.78 -1.73
N ARG A 294 -14.50 -5.25 -0.53
CA ARG A 294 -15.00 -6.61 -0.31
C ARG A 294 -16.30 -6.87 -1.09
N GLN A 295 -17.23 -5.94 -1.04
CA GLN A 295 -18.49 -6.04 -1.77
C GLN A 295 -18.25 -6.13 -3.29
N LEU A 296 -17.49 -5.20 -3.87
CA LEU A 296 -17.21 -5.17 -5.31
C LEU A 296 -16.46 -6.41 -5.77
N LYS A 297 -15.50 -6.90 -4.97
CA LYS A 297 -14.76 -8.13 -5.27
C LYS A 297 -15.70 -9.33 -5.33
N THR A 298 -16.51 -9.54 -4.31
CA THR A 298 -17.44 -10.66 -4.21
C THR A 298 -18.55 -10.62 -5.27
N ASP A 299 -19.09 -9.43 -5.52
CA ASP A 299 -20.25 -9.28 -6.41
C ASP A 299 -19.87 -9.26 -7.87
N TYR A 300 -18.67 -8.79 -8.23
CA TYR A 300 -18.23 -8.59 -9.60
C TYR A 300 -16.93 -9.28 -9.94
N THR A 301 -15.77 -8.80 -9.48
CA THR A 301 -14.47 -9.16 -10.05
C THR A 301 -14.14 -10.64 -9.90
N ASP A 302 -14.40 -11.28 -8.75
CA ASP A 302 -14.17 -12.72 -8.55
C ASP A 302 -15.00 -13.60 -9.48
N LYS A 303 -16.17 -13.14 -9.93
CA LYS A 303 -17.02 -13.87 -10.87
C LYS A 303 -16.54 -13.70 -12.30
N LEU A 304 -16.18 -12.48 -12.68
CA LEU A 304 -15.73 -12.11 -14.03
C LEU A 304 -14.34 -12.69 -14.33
N GLU A 305 -13.44 -12.73 -13.37
CA GLU A 305 -12.13 -13.38 -13.48
C GLU A 305 -12.25 -14.88 -13.73
N LYS A 306 -13.17 -15.57 -13.06
CA LYS A 306 -13.47 -17.00 -13.33
C LYS A 306 -13.97 -17.23 -14.74
N GLU A 307 -14.50 -16.21 -15.37
CA GLU A 307 -14.93 -16.22 -16.75
C GLU A 307 -13.83 -15.82 -17.74
N GLY A 308 -12.63 -15.46 -17.25
CA GLY A 308 -11.46 -15.11 -18.03
C GLY A 308 -11.38 -13.62 -18.41
N GLU A 309 -12.20 -12.76 -17.80
CA GLU A 309 -12.14 -11.31 -17.97
C GLU A 309 -11.22 -10.67 -16.92
N ASN A 310 -10.54 -9.58 -17.28
CA ASN A 310 -9.70 -8.82 -16.36
C ASN A 310 -10.38 -7.50 -16.00
N TRP A 311 -10.56 -7.27 -14.70
CA TRP A 311 -11.20 -6.07 -14.17
C TRP A 311 -10.34 -5.42 -13.10
N SER A 312 -10.25 -4.11 -13.16
CA SER A 312 -9.51 -3.26 -12.23
C SER A 312 -10.40 -2.10 -11.80
N ILE A 313 -10.49 -1.85 -10.50
CA ILE A 313 -11.38 -0.82 -9.94
C ILE A 313 -10.60 0.00 -8.90
N ALA A 314 -10.74 1.33 -8.98
CA ALA A 314 -10.32 2.24 -7.93
C ALA A 314 -11.46 3.22 -7.61
N VAL A 315 -11.76 3.40 -6.34
CA VAL A 315 -12.68 4.42 -5.83
C VAL A 315 -11.95 5.22 -4.77
N MET A 316 -12.01 6.55 -4.83
CA MET A 316 -11.36 7.43 -3.87
C MET A 316 -12.32 8.53 -3.42
N ASP A 317 -12.32 8.81 -2.14
CA ASP A 317 -12.87 10.03 -1.57
C ASP A 317 -11.78 11.12 -1.61
N PRO A 318 -11.90 12.15 -2.44
CA PRO A 318 -10.84 13.15 -2.59
C PRO A 318 -10.77 14.15 -1.41
N VAL A 319 -11.68 14.07 -0.46
CA VAL A 319 -11.71 14.93 0.74
C VAL A 319 -10.99 14.25 1.90
N THR A 320 -11.18 12.95 2.08
CA THR A 320 -10.56 12.17 3.17
C THR A 320 -9.32 11.40 2.72
N ASP A 321 -9.05 11.34 1.42
CA ASP A 321 -8.04 10.50 0.76
C ASP A 321 -8.24 8.98 0.99
N ASP A 322 -9.43 8.57 1.43
CA ASP A 322 -9.81 7.18 1.61
C ASP A 322 -10.10 6.51 0.25
N TYR A 323 -9.71 5.25 0.08
CA TYR A 323 -9.81 4.56 -1.19
C TYR A 323 -10.16 3.07 -1.08
N SER A 324 -10.82 2.56 -2.13
CA SER A 324 -11.09 1.16 -2.39
C SER A 324 -10.40 0.75 -3.68
N THR A 325 -9.61 -0.31 -3.67
CA THR A 325 -8.86 -0.76 -4.84
C THR A 325 -9.01 -2.27 -5.05
N ILE A 326 -9.17 -2.67 -6.31
CA ILE A 326 -9.14 -4.05 -6.77
C ILE A 326 -8.24 -4.10 -8.00
N ARG A 327 -7.06 -4.74 -7.88
CA ARG A 327 -6.06 -4.83 -8.94
C ARG A 327 -5.72 -3.48 -9.59
N ALA A 328 -5.79 -2.40 -8.82
CA ALA A 328 -5.80 -1.05 -9.35
C ALA A 328 -4.46 -0.62 -9.96
N ASP A 329 -3.36 -1.29 -9.60
CA ASP A 329 -2.02 -1.04 -10.15
C ASP A 329 -1.68 -1.95 -11.35
N ASP A 330 -2.59 -2.83 -11.76
CA ASP A 330 -2.39 -3.64 -12.96
C ASP A 330 -2.33 -2.73 -14.19
N SER A 331 -1.27 -2.89 -15.00
CA SER A 331 -1.15 -2.20 -16.28
C SER A 331 -2.11 -2.81 -17.29
N MET A 332 -3.05 -2.01 -17.77
CA MET A 332 -4.14 -2.43 -18.67
C MET A 332 -4.15 -1.56 -19.92
N GLU A 333 -4.69 -2.10 -21.01
CA GLU A 333 -4.92 -1.34 -22.23
C GLU A 333 -5.80 -0.12 -21.95
N SER A 334 -5.27 1.07 -22.23
CA SER A 334 -5.93 2.32 -21.85
C SER A 334 -7.09 2.70 -22.77
N ALA A 335 -7.07 2.24 -24.03
CA ALA A 335 -7.94 2.74 -25.06
C ALA A 335 -8.00 4.28 -25.04
N GLY A 336 -9.19 4.87 -25.09
CA GLY A 336 -9.38 6.32 -25.05
C GLY A 336 -8.98 7.03 -23.76
N LEU A 337 -8.65 6.31 -22.67
CA LEU A 337 -8.26 6.94 -21.40
C LEU A 337 -6.90 7.64 -21.48
N ILE A 338 -5.99 7.20 -22.36
CA ILE A 338 -4.68 7.88 -22.56
C ILE A 338 -4.86 9.37 -22.90
N LYS A 339 -5.99 9.76 -23.47
CA LYS A 339 -6.34 11.15 -23.81
C LYS A 339 -6.38 12.07 -22.60
N THR A 340 -6.67 11.53 -21.40
CA THR A 340 -6.63 12.33 -20.17
C THR A 340 -5.20 12.69 -19.76
N PHE A 341 -4.23 11.81 -20.03
CA PHE A 341 -2.82 12.07 -19.79
C PHE A 341 -2.22 12.97 -20.87
N ILE A 342 -2.62 12.80 -22.14
CA ILE A 342 -2.29 13.75 -23.21
C ILE A 342 -2.81 15.16 -22.87
N MET A 343 -4.03 15.28 -22.36
CA MET A 343 -4.59 16.55 -21.89
C MET A 343 -3.70 17.17 -20.81
N GLY A 344 -3.31 16.41 -19.80
CA GLY A 344 -2.41 16.88 -18.73
C GLY A 344 -1.08 17.41 -19.27
N ALA A 345 -0.41 16.64 -20.16
CA ALA A 345 0.84 17.05 -20.79
C ALA A 345 0.70 18.31 -21.65
N VAL A 346 -0.40 18.43 -22.42
CA VAL A 346 -0.70 19.63 -23.22
C VAL A 346 -0.90 20.85 -22.33
N PHE A 347 -1.61 20.71 -21.20
CA PHE A 347 -1.78 21.80 -20.24
C PHE A 347 -0.45 22.21 -19.62
N GLU A 348 0.44 21.26 -19.29
CA GLU A 348 1.73 21.55 -18.66
C GLU A 348 2.73 22.16 -19.64
N TYR A 349 2.90 21.58 -20.83
CA TYR A 349 4.00 21.96 -21.71
C TYR A 349 3.63 23.00 -22.76
N LEU A 350 2.37 23.08 -23.19
CA LEU A 350 1.93 24.00 -24.25
C LEU A 350 1.09 25.17 -23.73
N ILE A 351 0.21 24.93 -22.74
CA ILE A 351 -0.72 25.98 -22.30
C ILE A 351 -0.13 26.80 -21.15
N TYR A 352 0.43 26.10 -20.13
CA TYR A 352 1.03 26.73 -18.94
C TYR A 352 2.52 26.40 -18.79
N PRO A 353 3.36 26.65 -19.81
CA PRO A 353 4.77 26.28 -19.76
C PRO A 353 5.46 26.95 -18.57
N ASN A 354 6.34 26.21 -17.88
CA ASN A 354 7.03 26.64 -16.66
C ASN A 354 6.08 27.07 -15.52
N VAL A 355 4.93 26.43 -15.39
CA VAL A 355 3.90 26.72 -14.37
C VAL A 355 3.45 28.20 -14.43
N SER A 356 3.33 28.74 -15.62
CA SER A 356 2.86 30.11 -15.85
C SER A 356 1.42 30.28 -15.33
N GLU A 357 1.08 31.44 -14.77
CA GLU A 357 -0.29 31.76 -14.35
C GLU A 357 -1.22 32.18 -15.51
N THR A 358 -0.65 32.41 -16.68
CA THR A 358 -1.41 32.81 -17.88
C THR A 358 -1.22 31.78 -18.99
N PRO A 359 -2.32 31.38 -19.66
CA PRO A 359 -2.22 30.45 -20.77
C PRO A 359 -1.47 31.07 -21.96
N SER A 360 -0.91 30.20 -22.81
CA SER A 360 -0.28 30.60 -24.08
C SER A 360 -1.26 31.32 -25.00
N SER A 361 -0.73 32.18 -25.87
CA SER A 361 -1.54 33.04 -26.76
C SER A 361 -2.38 32.28 -27.80
N ASP A 362 -2.00 31.06 -28.13
CA ASP A 362 -2.65 30.17 -29.08
C ASP A 362 -3.64 29.18 -28.44
N TYR A 363 -3.77 29.23 -27.12
CA TYR A 363 -4.66 28.33 -26.38
C TYR A 363 -6.10 28.36 -26.92
N GLU A 364 -6.74 29.52 -26.91
CA GLU A 364 -8.16 29.67 -27.31
C GLU A 364 -8.40 29.36 -28.80
N THR A 365 -7.41 29.62 -29.65
CA THR A 365 -7.58 29.55 -31.12
C THR A 365 -7.15 28.22 -31.72
N SER A 366 -6.17 27.55 -31.13
CA SER A 366 -5.53 26.35 -31.70
C SER A 366 -5.66 25.12 -30.81
N LEU A 367 -5.32 25.19 -29.53
CA LEU A 367 -5.25 24.03 -28.65
C LEU A 367 -6.62 23.63 -28.08
N LYS A 368 -7.40 24.60 -27.61
CA LYS A 368 -8.72 24.35 -27.00
C LYS A 368 -9.72 23.66 -27.92
N PRO A 369 -9.84 23.98 -29.23
CA PRO A 369 -10.70 23.24 -30.15
C PRO A 369 -10.30 21.76 -30.28
N LEU A 370 -9.01 21.43 -30.31
CA LEU A 370 -8.53 20.05 -30.35
C LEU A 370 -8.78 19.32 -29.03
N LEU A 371 -8.49 19.96 -27.88
CA LEU A 371 -8.79 19.42 -26.56
C LEU A 371 -10.27 19.11 -26.39
N ASN A 372 -11.15 20.02 -26.82
CA ASN A 372 -12.60 19.79 -26.78
C ASN A 372 -12.98 18.53 -27.55
N LYS A 373 -12.60 18.40 -28.82
CA LYS A 373 -12.92 17.21 -29.63
C LYS A 373 -12.32 15.94 -29.03
N MET A 374 -11.06 15.98 -28.62
CA MET A 374 -10.38 14.83 -28.02
C MET A 374 -11.11 14.32 -26.77
N ILE A 375 -11.53 15.21 -25.88
CA ILE A 375 -12.17 14.83 -24.61
C ILE A 375 -13.67 14.59 -24.78
N THR A 376 -14.42 15.50 -25.41
CA THR A 376 -15.88 15.43 -25.46
C THR A 376 -16.40 14.40 -26.46
N ASP A 377 -15.76 14.27 -27.62
CA ASP A 377 -16.18 13.42 -28.72
C ASP A 377 -15.32 12.17 -28.91
N ASN A 378 -14.32 11.98 -28.01
CA ASN A 378 -13.36 10.87 -28.06
C ASN A 378 -12.54 10.82 -29.37
N ASP A 379 -12.31 11.98 -30.02
CA ASP A 379 -11.67 12.07 -31.33
C ASP A 379 -10.17 11.68 -31.30
N ASN A 380 -9.79 10.66 -32.09
CA ASN A 380 -8.42 10.18 -32.18
C ASN A 380 -7.54 11.12 -33.00
N PHE A 381 -8.08 11.76 -34.08
CA PHE A 381 -7.32 12.72 -34.89
C PHE A 381 -6.82 13.90 -34.06
N SER A 382 -7.72 14.48 -33.25
CA SER A 382 -7.35 15.58 -32.35
C SER A 382 -6.32 15.17 -31.28
N ALA A 383 -6.35 13.92 -30.82
CA ALA A 383 -5.37 13.41 -29.88
C ALA A 383 -3.98 13.31 -30.52
N ASP A 384 -3.88 12.65 -31.67
CA ASP A 384 -2.60 12.50 -32.39
C ASP A 384 -2.02 13.85 -32.85
N ASP A 385 -2.90 14.80 -33.26
CA ASP A 385 -2.50 16.17 -33.59
C ASP A 385 -1.91 16.89 -32.38
N LEU A 386 -2.51 16.77 -31.19
CA LEU A 386 -1.99 17.36 -29.96
C LEU A 386 -0.64 16.74 -29.56
N VAL A 387 -0.46 15.43 -29.70
CA VAL A 387 0.82 14.76 -29.46
C VAL A 387 1.88 15.24 -30.46
N LYS A 388 1.53 15.38 -31.73
CA LYS A 388 2.43 15.97 -32.75
C LYS A 388 2.80 17.41 -32.43
N LEU A 389 1.86 18.22 -31.91
CA LEU A 389 2.16 19.59 -31.48
C LEU A 389 3.12 19.62 -30.28
N LEU A 390 2.98 18.72 -29.29
CA LEU A 390 3.93 18.55 -28.20
C LEU A 390 5.35 18.28 -28.74
N GLY A 391 5.47 17.42 -29.76
CA GLY A 391 6.75 17.03 -30.37
C GLY A 391 7.24 17.93 -31.50
N ASN A 392 6.70 19.17 -31.67
CA ASN A 392 7.04 20.05 -32.80
C ASN A 392 6.85 19.40 -34.17
N GLY A 393 5.77 18.66 -34.35
CA GLY A 393 5.40 17.95 -35.58
C GLY A 393 5.87 16.48 -35.63
N ASP A 394 6.53 15.98 -34.61
CA ASP A 394 7.04 14.61 -34.48
C ASP A 394 6.25 13.89 -33.39
N PHE A 395 5.48 12.86 -33.78
CA PHE A 395 4.65 12.12 -32.86
C PHE A 395 5.47 11.42 -31.74
N ASN A 396 6.58 10.77 -32.10
CA ASN A 396 7.39 10.02 -31.13
C ASN A 396 7.98 10.94 -30.03
N LYS A 397 8.42 12.14 -30.42
CA LYS A 397 8.88 13.12 -29.42
C LYS A 397 7.73 13.66 -28.57
N GLY A 398 6.54 13.77 -29.12
CA GLY A 398 5.35 14.14 -28.37
C GLY A 398 4.96 13.06 -27.38
N ALA A 399 4.99 11.79 -27.79
CA ALA A 399 4.75 10.65 -26.93
C ALA A 399 5.79 10.54 -25.79
N GLU A 400 7.07 10.82 -26.07
CA GLU A 400 8.10 10.93 -25.02
C GLU A 400 7.72 11.99 -23.98
N LEU A 401 7.22 13.17 -24.40
CA LEU A 401 6.79 14.22 -23.48
C LEU A 401 5.54 13.80 -22.66
N VAL A 402 4.60 13.08 -23.26
CA VAL A 402 3.47 12.50 -22.50
C VAL A 402 3.99 11.50 -21.46
N ASN A 403 4.95 10.66 -21.80
CA ASN A 403 5.56 9.71 -20.87
C ASN A 403 6.38 10.40 -19.78
N ASP A 404 7.10 11.49 -20.10
CA ASP A 404 7.81 12.30 -19.13
C ASP A 404 6.85 13.00 -18.16
N PHE A 405 5.72 13.50 -18.63
CA PHE A 405 4.64 14.00 -17.79
C PHE A 405 4.13 12.91 -16.84
N CYS A 406 3.80 11.73 -17.36
CA CYS A 406 3.34 10.62 -16.53
C CYS A 406 4.37 10.26 -15.45
N LYS A 407 5.64 10.18 -15.80
CA LYS A 407 6.72 9.86 -14.86
C LYS A 407 6.92 10.95 -13.80
N SER A 408 6.89 12.23 -14.18
CA SER A 408 7.11 13.36 -13.24
C SER A 408 5.98 13.50 -12.23
N HIS A 409 4.75 13.11 -12.60
CA HIS A 409 3.58 13.11 -11.73
C HIS A 409 3.32 11.76 -11.02
N GLY A 410 4.22 10.77 -11.21
CA GLY A 410 4.16 9.48 -10.53
C GLY A 410 3.09 8.52 -11.07
N PHE A 411 2.63 8.69 -12.32
CA PHE A 411 1.75 7.76 -13.03
C PHE A 411 2.58 6.63 -13.63
N SER A 412 2.99 5.69 -12.77
CA SER A 412 4.03 4.70 -13.07
C SER A 412 3.58 3.56 -14.00
N CYS A 413 2.27 3.33 -14.10
CA CYS A 413 1.67 2.29 -14.95
C CYS A 413 1.13 2.85 -16.27
N THR A 414 1.31 4.16 -16.52
CA THR A 414 0.81 4.82 -17.73
C THR A 414 1.92 5.05 -18.74
N THR A 415 1.69 4.56 -19.96
CA THR A 415 2.66 4.67 -21.06
C THR A 415 1.94 4.90 -22.38
N MET A 416 2.38 5.91 -23.14
CA MET A 416 1.98 6.12 -24.52
C MET A 416 3.00 5.48 -25.46
N GLY A 417 2.58 4.50 -26.25
CA GLY A 417 3.42 3.70 -27.15
C GLY A 417 3.10 3.85 -28.63
N SER A 418 1.87 4.28 -28.99
CA SER A 418 1.43 4.35 -30.39
C SER A 418 0.43 5.48 -30.67
N GLU A 419 0.34 5.89 -31.94
CA GLU A 419 -0.75 6.72 -32.46
C GLU A 419 -2.10 6.01 -32.25
N LEU A 420 -3.17 6.79 -31.96
CA LEU A 420 -4.51 6.22 -31.75
C LEU A 420 -5.22 5.88 -33.08
N LEU A 421 -4.67 6.32 -34.19
CA LEU A 421 -5.15 6.02 -35.54
C LEU A 421 -4.39 4.87 -36.23
N GLU A 422 -3.36 4.33 -35.64
CA GLU A 422 -2.52 3.28 -36.24
C GLU A 422 -3.14 1.90 -35.98
N GLU A 423 -3.80 1.33 -37.01
CA GLU A 423 -4.52 0.04 -36.93
C GLU A 423 -3.60 -1.18 -36.78
N ASP A 424 -2.33 -1.10 -37.20
CA ASP A 424 -1.38 -2.22 -37.23
C ASP A 424 -0.22 -2.07 -36.21
N SER A 425 -0.34 -1.18 -35.23
CA SER A 425 0.73 -0.97 -34.25
C SER A 425 0.90 -2.19 -33.34
N THR A 426 2.13 -2.64 -33.18
CA THR A 426 2.50 -3.63 -32.15
C THR A 426 2.70 -3.01 -30.78
N ALA A 427 2.72 -1.69 -30.69
CA ALA A 427 2.78 -0.93 -29.44
C ALA A 427 1.38 -0.55 -29.01
N SER A 428 1.11 -0.62 -27.73
CA SER A 428 -0.18 -0.26 -27.11
C SER A 428 0.01 0.87 -26.11
N ASN A 429 -1.10 1.55 -25.81
CA ASN A 429 -1.17 2.59 -24.79
C ASN A 429 -1.71 1.97 -23.50
N PHE A 430 -0.96 2.04 -22.42
CA PHE A 430 -1.32 1.42 -21.15
C PHE A 430 -1.60 2.47 -20.08
N THR A 431 -2.43 2.08 -19.10
CA THR A 431 -2.66 2.81 -17.86
C THR A 431 -3.10 1.84 -16.75
N SER A 432 -3.38 2.37 -15.56
CA SER A 432 -3.98 1.62 -14.45
C SER A 432 -5.13 2.38 -13.82
N ALA A 433 -5.99 1.69 -13.08
CA ALA A 433 -7.07 2.36 -12.36
C ALA A 433 -6.52 3.30 -11.27
N SER A 434 -5.39 2.97 -10.64
CA SER A 434 -4.69 3.84 -9.69
C SER A 434 -4.18 5.12 -10.34
N ASP A 435 -3.51 5.05 -11.49
CA ASP A 435 -3.01 6.24 -12.18
C ASP A 435 -4.14 7.15 -12.64
N CYS A 436 -5.22 6.57 -13.20
CA CYS A 436 -6.42 7.31 -13.58
C CYS A 436 -7.09 7.99 -12.37
N CYS A 437 -7.21 7.26 -11.27
CA CYS A 437 -7.80 7.77 -10.03
C CYS A 437 -6.98 8.92 -9.46
N ARG A 438 -5.66 8.79 -9.40
CA ARG A 438 -4.74 9.86 -8.98
C ARG A 438 -4.85 11.08 -9.90
N LEU A 439 -4.81 10.89 -11.22
CA LEU A 439 -4.93 11.99 -12.18
C LEU A 439 -6.22 12.81 -11.95
N LEU A 440 -7.37 12.13 -11.85
CA LEU A 440 -8.66 12.78 -11.61
C LEU A 440 -8.73 13.46 -10.24
N THR A 441 -8.11 12.86 -9.21
CA THR A 441 -8.03 13.44 -7.86
C THR A 441 -7.21 14.71 -7.86
N GLU A 442 -6.03 14.73 -8.50
CA GLU A 442 -5.19 15.93 -8.61
C GLU A 442 -5.89 17.04 -9.42
N ILE A 443 -6.61 16.68 -10.48
CA ILE A 443 -7.46 17.63 -11.22
C ILE A 443 -8.58 18.18 -10.31
N TYR A 444 -9.27 17.32 -9.54
CA TYR A 444 -10.34 17.75 -8.65
C TYR A 444 -9.84 18.67 -7.54
N LYS A 445 -8.68 18.35 -6.94
CA LYS A 445 -8.06 19.16 -5.89
C LYS A 445 -7.44 20.49 -6.38
N GLY A 446 -7.32 20.68 -7.68
CA GLY A 446 -6.69 21.88 -8.26
C GLY A 446 -5.16 21.83 -8.28
N ASN A 447 -4.56 20.65 -8.14
CA ASN A 447 -3.12 20.45 -7.98
C ASN A 447 -2.38 20.08 -9.26
N LEU A 448 -3.09 19.53 -10.27
CA LEU A 448 -2.43 19.12 -11.52
C LEU A 448 -2.03 20.34 -12.35
N VAL A 449 -0.74 20.49 -12.61
CA VAL A 449 -0.10 21.65 -13.27
C VAL A 449 -0.24 22.91 -12.43
N ASN A 450 -1.44 23.47 -12.31
CA ASN A 450 -1.82 24.57 -11.41
C ASN A 450 -3.34 24.59 -11.25
N GLN A 451 -3.86 25.41 -10.32
CA GLN A 451 -5.29 25.47 -10.02
C GLN A 451 -6.16 25.78 -11.26
N LYS A 452 -5.73 26.77 -12.07
CA LYS A 452 -6.48 27.19 -13.26
C LYS A 452 -6.50 26.12 -14.34
N ALA A 453 -5.36 25.45 -14.58
CA ALA A 453 -5.27 24.31 -15.49
C ALA A 453 -6.22 23.18 -15.06
N SER A 454 -6.20 22.85 -13.77
CA SER A 454 -7.09 21.82 -13.21
C SER A 454 -8.57 22.18 -13.36
N GLU A 455 -8.95 23.43 -13.09
CA GLU A 455 -10.33 23.92 -13.29
C GLU A 455 -10.77 23.80 -14.76
N GLU A 456 -9.91 24.13 -15.72
CA GLU A 456 -10.17 24.03 -17.15
C GLU A 456 -10.26 22.56 -17.60
N MET A 457 -9.35 21.67 -17.15
CA MET A 457 -9.40 20.23 -17.41
C MET A 457 -10.68 19.62 -16.84
N LEU A 458 -11.07 19.98 -15.63
CA LEU A 458 -12.31 19.53 -15.01
C LEU A 458 -13.55 20.00 -15.79
N ALA A 459 -13.52 21.23 -16.31
CA ALA A 459 -14.59 21.76 -17.16
C ALA A 459 -14.72 21.01 -18.49
N LEU A 460 -13.61 20.59 -19.09
CA LEU A 460 -13.60 19.75 -20.30
C LEU A 460 -14.21 18.37 -20.02
N LEU A 461 -13.78 17.69 -18.95
CA LEU A 461 -14.29 16.38 -18.58
C LEU A 461 -15.79 16.39 -18.24
N LYS A 462 -16.33 17.49 -17.70
CA LYS A 462 -17.78 17.66 -17.46
C LYS A 462 -18.60 17.70 -18.74
N GLN A 463 -17.98 18.04 -19.88
CA GLN A 463 -18.64 18.15 -21.19
C GLN A 463 -18.64 16.83 -21.98
N GLN A 464 -18.11 15.73 -21.41
CA GLN A 464 -18.13 14.42 -22.05
C GLN A 464 -19.54 14.04 -22.51
N ASN A 465 -19.66 13.65 -23.79
CA ASN A 465 -20.95 13.30 -24.42
C ASN A 465 -21.32 11.83 -24.20
N LEU A 466 -20.33 10.93 -24.06
CA LEU A 466 -20.55 9.50 -23.85
C LEU A 466 -20.86 9.24 -22.37
N LYS A 467 -22.08 8.76 -22.06
CA LYS A 467 -22.58 8.62 -20.68
C LYS A 467 -23.26 7.27 -20.42
N ASP A 468 -22.88 6.25 -21.18
CA ASP A 468 -23.57 4.96 -21.15
C ASP A 468 -23.07 4.00 -20.07
N MET A 469 -21.96 4.33 -19.39
CA MET A 469 -21.31 3.50 -18.37
C MET A 469 -21.47 4.10 -16.96
N ILE A 470 -20.42 4.67 -16.35
CA ILE A 470 -20.49 5.23 -14.99
C ILE A 470 -21.66 6.22 -14.83
N PRO A 471 -21.84 7.22 -15.69
CA PRO A 471 -22.93 8.17 -15.52
C PRO A 471 -24.33 7.54 -15.61
N SER A 472 -24.49 6.45 -16.36
CA SER A 472 -25.78 5.78 -16.51
C SER A 472 -26.22 5.01 -15.26
N GLY A 473 -25.29 4.63 -14.39
CA GLY A 473 -25.55 3.98 -13.10
C GLY A 473 -25.96 4.95 -11.98
N LEU A 474 -25.87 6.26 -12.23
CA LEU A 474 -26.11 7.29 -11.22
C LEU A 474 -27.54 7.84 -11.27
N PRO A 475 -28.05 8.43 -10.18
CA PRO A 475 -29.32 9.13 -10.19
C PRO A 475 -29.37 10.21 -11.25
N LYS A 476 -30.54 10.39 -11.85
CA LYS A 476 -30.75 11.38 -12.91
C LYS A 476 -30.41 12.80 -12.41
N GLY A 477 -29.49 13.44 -13.12
CA GLY A 477 -29.08 14.81 -12.82
C GLY A 477 -27.78 14.90 -12.00
N THR A 478 -27.17 13.76 -11.61
CA THR A 478 -25.83 13.74 -11.02
C THR A 478 -24.81 14.28 -12.02
N ILE A 479 -24.00 15.23 -11.58
CA ILE A 479 -22.93 15.82 -12.39
C ILE A 479 -21.71 14.91 -12.33
N THR A 480 -21.13 14.63 -13.49
CA THR A 480 -19.87 13.87 -13.61
C THR A 480 -18.87 14.63 -14.48
N ALA A 481 -17.60 14.50 -14.15
CA ALA A 481 -16.47 14.81 -15.02
C ALA A 481 -15.82 13.47 -15.39
N SER A 482 -16.04 12.98 -16.62
CA SER A 482 -15.75 11.59 -16.99
C SER A 482 -15.00 11.47 -18.31
N LYS A 483 -14.37 10.29 -18.51
CA LYS A 483 -13.76 9.91 -19.79
C LYS A 483 -13.88 8.40 -19.99
N THR A 484 -14.35 8.03 -21.19
CA THR A 484 -14.46 6.63 -21.61
C THR A 484 -13.28 6.20 -22.48
N GLY A 485 -13.01 4.89 -22.50
CA GLY A 485 -12.06 4.25 -23.39
C GLY A 485 -12.59 2.88 -23.82
N GLU A 486 -12.82 2.67 -25.11
CA GLU A 486 -13.38 1.44 -25.65
C GLU A 486 -12.54 0.91 -26.82
N MET A 487 -12.47 -0.41 -26.96
CA MET A 487 -12.01 -1.11 -28.14
C MET A 487 -13.01 -2.20 -28.50
N THR A 488 -13.45 -2.20 -29.76
CA THR A 488 -14.44 -3.14 -30.30
C THR A 488 -13.78 -4.22 -31.16
N GLU A 489 -14.53 -5.29 -31.49
CA GLU A 489 -14.07 -6.38 -32.36
C GLU A 489 -13.53 -5.92 -33.74
N GLU A 490 -14.02 -4.80 -34.24
CA GLU A 490 -13.56 -4.23 -35.50
C GLU A 490 -12.18 -3.59 -35.39
N GLN A 491 -11.77 -3.21 -34.16
CA GLN A 491 -10.53 -2.47 -33.90
C GLN A 491 -9.43 -3.36 -33.32
N ASN A 492 -9.80 -4.34 -32.49
CA ASN A 492 -8.84 -5.16 -31.76
C ASN A 492 -9.46 -6.53 -31.40
N PRO A 493 -8.67 -7.64 -31.46
CA PRO A 493 -9.13 -8.93 -30.96
C PRO A 493 -9.33 -8.96 -29.45
N VAL A 494 -8.76 -8.01 -28.71
CA VAL A 494 -8.96 -7.85 -27.25
C VAL A 494 -9.96 -6.72 -27.02
N LEU A 495 -11.13 -7.10 -26.55
CA LEU A 495 -12.19 -6.12 -26.23
C LEU A 495 -11.87 -5.40 -24.92
N VAL A 496 -12.11 -4.09 -24.91
CA VAL A 496 -11.85 -3.19 -23.78
C VAL A 496 -13.05 -2.27 -23.56
N GLU A 497 -13.46 -2.14 -22.31
CA GLU A 497 -14.41 -1.12 -21.84
C GLU A 497 -13.87 -0.50 -20.55
N ASN A 498 -13.53 0.77 -20.63
CA ASN A 498 -12.99 1.55 -19.51
C ASN A 498 -13.83 2.80 -19.31
N ASP A 499 -14.08 3.17 -18.07
CA ASP A 499 -14.67 4.47 -17.74
C ASP A 499 -14.13 5.00 -16.42
N ILE A 500 -13.87 6.30 -16.39
CA ILE A 500 -13.35 7.00 -15.21
C ILE A 500 -14.15 8.28 -14.98
N ALA A 501 -14.43 8.62 -13.73
CA ALA A 501 -15.21 9.80 -13.40
C ALA A 501 -14.89 10.40 -12.04
N VAL A 502 -14.97 11.73 -11.96
CA VAL A 502 -15.29 12.43 -10.71
C VAL A 502 -16.80 12.55 -10.64
N VAL A 503 -17.41 12.03 -9.60
CA VAL A 503 -18.85 12.12 -9.32
C VAL A 503 -19.09 13.23 -8.30
N PHE A 504 -19.88 14.23 -8.67
CA PHE A 504 -20.22 15.36 -7.81
C PHE A 504 -21.56 15.08 -7.12
N ASP A 505 -21.50 14.37 -6.00
CA ASP A 505 -22.63 14.28 -5.09
C ASP A 505 -22.61 15.47 -4.12
N SER A 506 -23.78 15.94 -3.70
CA SER A 506 -23.92 17.05 -2.78
C SER A 506 -23.44 16.71 -1.37
N SER A 507 -23.43 15.43 -1.02
CA SER A 507 -23.04 14.93 0.30
C SER A 507 -21.57 14.53 0.35
N ARG A 508 -21.10 13.75 -0.64
CA ARG A 508 -19.73 13.20 -0.66
C ARG A 508 -19.24 13.00 -2.09
N PRO A 509 -18.45 13.94 -2.66
CA PRO A 509 -17.86 13.74 -3.97
C PRO A 509 -16.86 12.57 -3.94
N TYR A 510 -16.75 11.82 -5.03
CA TYR A 510 -15.77 10.73 -5.13
C TYR A 510 -15.24 10.58 -6.56
N VAL A 511 -14.09 9.94 -6.66
CA VAL A 511 -13.49 9.50 -7.93
C VAL A 511 -13.71 8.01 -8.08
N ILE A 512 -14.12 7.57 -9.25
CA ILE A 512 -14.32 6.15 -9.59
C ILE A 512 -13.65 5.86 -10.94
N CYS A 513 -12.84 4.81 -10.98
CA CYS A 513 -12.14 4.34 -12.17
C CYS A 513 -12.37 2.83 -12.31
N ILE A 514 -12.89 2.41 -13.46
CA ILE A 514 -13.19 1.02 -13.79
C ILE A 514 -12.56 0.71 -15.13
N LEU A 515 -11.61 -0.22 -15.14
CA LEU A 515 -10.93 -0.69 -16.33
C LEU A 515 -11.21 -2.18 -16.54
N SER A 516 -11.40 -2.59 -17.80
CA SER A 516 -11.63 -4.00 -18.13
C SER A 516 -10.98 -4.39 -19.45
N ASN A 517 -10.32 -5.55 -19.47
CA ASN A 517 -9.68 -6.14 -20.63
C ASN A 517 -10.14 -7.59 -20.82
N CYS A 518 -9.96 -8.12 -22.03
CA CYS A 518 -10.34 -9.48 -22.36
C CYS A 518 -11.81 -9.78 -22.09
N ILE A 519 -12.66 -8.76 -22.16
CA ILE A 519 -14.09 -8.90 -21.95
C ILE A 519 -14.74 -9.67 -23.12
N ARG A 520 -15.84 -10.33 -22.85
CA ARG A 520 -16.53 -11.16 -23.84
C ARG A 520 -17.43 -10.36 -24.79
N LYS A 521 -18.05 -9.30 -24.27
CA LYS A 521 -18.98 -8.44 -25.01
C LYS A 521 -18.99 -7.04 -24.42
N ASN A 522 -18.78 -6.03 -25.27
CA ASN A 522 -18.81 -4.63 -24.88
C ASN A 522 -20.12 -4.24 -24.18
N GLU A 523 -21.29 -4.57 -24.75
CA GLU A 523 -22.59 -4.23 -24.13
C GLU A 523 -22.79 -4.80 -22.72
N GLN A 524 -22.23 -5.99 -22.44
CA GLN A 524 -22.34 -6.60 -21.10
C GLN A 524 -21.41 -5.90 -20.12
N ALA A 525 -20.19 -5.57 -20.54
CA ALA A 525 -19.24 -4.83 -19.73
C ALA A 525 -19.75 -3.42 -19.39
N GLN A 526 -20.33 -2.70 -20.35
CA GLN A 526 -20.96 -1.40 -20.13
C GLN A 526 -22.05 -1.46 -19.06
N LYS A 527 -22.92 -2.50 -19.11
CA LYS A 527 -23.93 -2.73 -18.07
C LYS A 527 -23.31 -3.06 -16.71
N THR A 528 -22.24 -3.83 -16.68
CA THR A 528 -21.52 -4.16 -15.45
C THR A 528 -20.89 -2.90 -14.85
N ILE A 529 -20.25 -2.04 -15.65
CA ILE A 529 -19.71 -0.75 -15.20
C ILE A 529 -20.82 0.13 -14.62
N SER A 530 -21.96 0.22 -15.30
CA SER A 530 -23.13 0.96 -14.82
C SER A 530 -23.64 0.42 -13.48
N GLN A 531 -23.70 -0.90 -13.31
CA GLN A 531 -24.15 -1.51 -12.05
C GLN A 531 -23.15 -1.27 -10.91
N ILE A 532 -21.85 -1.44 -11.16
CA ILE A 532 -20.79 -1.12 -10.19
C ILE A 532 -20.91 0.36 -9.77
N SER A 533 -21.10 1.27 -10.72
CA SER A 533 -21.28 2.69 -10.44
C SER A 533 -22.50 2.96 -9.54
N SER A 534 -23.62 2.26 -9.79
CA SER A 534 -24.81 2.36 -8.94
C SER A 534 -24.57 1.89 -7.51
N ASP A 535 -23.87 0.77 -7.35
CA ASP A 535 -23.59 0.19 -6.03
C ASP A 535 -22.59 1.07 -5.24
N VAL A 536 -21.57 1.61 -5.93
CA VAL A 536 -20.64 2.59 -5.34
C VAL A 536 -21.39 3.84 -4.90
N TYR A 537 -22.29 4.38 -5.75
CA TYR A 537 -23.09 5.55 -5.40
C TYR A 537 -23.95 5.30 -4.15
N GLN A 538 -24.62 4.15 -4.08
CA GLN A 538 -25.43 3.77 -2.92
C GLN A 538 -24.58 3.68 -1.66
N TYR A 539 -23.40 3.09 -1.75
CA TYR A 539 -22.46 2.99 -0.65
C TYR A 539 -22.01 4.38 -0.16
N MET A 540 -21.52 5.22 -1.08
CA MET A 540 -21.05 6.58 -0.77
C MET A 540 -22.15 7.47 -0.18
N SER A 541 -23.37 7.35 -0.69
CA SER A 541 -24.53 8.16 -0.22
C SER A 541 -25.18 7.64 1.07
N SER A 542 -24.94 6.37 1.46
CA SER A 542 -25.51 5.80 2.69
C SER A 542 -24.73 6.19 3.94
N SER A 543 -23.47 6.56 3.78
CA SER A 543 -22.55 6.92 4.87
C SER A 543 -22.93 8.22 5.63
N ASP A 544 -23.76 9.08 5.03
CA ASP A 544 -24.20 10.34 5.68
C ASP A 544 -25.42 10.20 6.61
N LYS A 545 -25.96 8.99 6.81
CA LYS A 545 -27.21 8.77 7.57
C LYS A 545 -27.00 8.16 8.95
N SER A 546 -25.76 7.96 9.41
CA SER A 546 -25.45 7.39 10.73
C SER A 546 -24.90 8.41 11.71
#